data_c0e5a63be1a6bca851623b43fb46da63
#
_entry.id   c0e5a63be1a6bca851623b43fb46da63
#
_cell.length_a   1.000
_cell.length_b   1.000
_cell.length_c   1.000
_cell.angle_alpha   90.00
_cell.angle_beta   90.00
_cell.angle_gamma   90.00
#
_symmetry.space_group_name_H-M   'P 1'
#
loop_
_entity.id
_entity.type
_entity.pdbx_description
1 polymer ?
#
loop_
_entity_poly.entity_id
_entity_poly.type
_entity_poly.pdbx_seq_one_letter_code
_entity_poly.pdbx_strand_id
1 'polypeptide(L)'
;TSRPARVWLMLQTEEFLSASTHYLIYGSEFLNALAMRLGCRDKLSRIGKPMIVVCTIPITDISSCWLSDLEQDIKNRNTGNRSIAVRSVAPKNIVDILYPTEYVHDPYSWCLVKLG
;
A
#
# COMPACT_ATOMS: atom_id res chain seq x y z
N THR A 1 21.90 3.06 14.69
CA THR A 1 20.58 2.83 15.27
C THR A 1 19.58 2.44 14.20
N SER A 2 18.92 1.32 14.36
CA SER A 2 17.87 0.89 13.44
C SER A 2 16.64 1.77 13.60
N ARG A 3 15.99 2.10 12.49
CA ARG A 3 14.69 2.75 12.54
C ARG A 3 13.66 1.75 13.07
N PRO A 4 12.69 2.19 13.89
CA PRO A 4 11.61 1.31 14.29
C PRO A 4 10.85 0.80 13.06
N ALA A 5 10.45 -0.45 13.09
CA ALA A 5 9.61 -1.02 12.05
C ALA A 5 8.29 -0.26 11.99
N ARG A 6 7.80 -0.02 10.79
CA ARG A 6 6.52 0.66 10.54
C ARG A 6 5.73 -0.08 9.49
N VAL A 7 4.42 -0.10 9.69
CA VAL A 7 3.47 -0.58 8.70
C VAL A 7 2.80 0.62 8.08
N TRP A 8 2.90 0.75 6.76
CA TRP A 8 2.27 1.83 6.01
C TRP A 8 0.90 1.39 5.52
N LEU A 9 -0.08 2.26 5.68
CA LEU A 9 -1.49 1.99 5.39
C LEU A 9 -2.05 3.09 4.51
N MET A 10 -2.99 2.72 3.64
CA MET A 10 -3.79 3.65 2.87
C MET A 10 -5.24 3.58 3.30
N LEU A 11 -5.97 4.68 3.16
CA LEU A 11 -7.35 4.77 3.60
C LEU A 11 -8.35 4.17 2.61
N GLN A 12 -7.96 4.05 1.35
CA GLN A 12 -8.85 3.58 0.29
C GLN A 12 -8.18 2.52 -0.57
N THR A 13 -8.92 1.46 -0.86
CA THR A 13 -8.47 0.37 -1.74
C THR A 13 -8.21 0.86 -3.16
N GLU A 14 -9.01 1.79 -3.65
CA GLU A 14 -8.93 2.33 -5.01
C GLU A 14 -7.57 2.95 -5.32
N GLU A 15 -6.88 3.46 -4.32
CA GLU A 15 -5.54 4.04 -4.49
C GLU A 15 -4.56 3.02 -5.04
N PHE A 16 -4.64 1.77 -4.58
CA PHE A 16 -3.77 0.69 -5.06
C PHE A 16 -4.10 0.27 -6.50
N LEU A 17 -5.33 0.50 -6.95
CA LEU A 17 -5.78 0.11 -8.29
C LEU A 17 -5.63 1.24 -9.31
N SER A 18 -5.26 2.44 -8.90
CA SER A 18 -5.15 3.60 -9.77
C SER A 18 -3.79 4.29 -9.70
N ALA A 19 -3.46 4.95 -8.60
CA ALA A 19 -2.28 5.78 -8.49
C ALA A 19 -1.05 5.03 -7.93
N SER A 20 -1.26 4.03 -7.09
CA SER A 20 -0.17 3.29 -6.43
C SER A 20 -0.14 1.83 -6.86
N THR A 21 -0.33 1.58 -8.15
CA THR A 21 -0.41 0.23 -8.72
C THR A 21 0.90 -0.56 -8.61
N HIS A 22 2.03 0.12 -8.49
CA HIS A 22 3.34 -0.53 -8.38
C HIS A 22 3.45 -1.45 -7.16
N TYR A 23 2.73 -1.15 -6.08
CA TYR A 23 2.71 -2.03 -4.89
C TYR A 23 2.10 -3.41 -5.22
N LEU A 24 1.08 -3.45 -6.06
CA LEU A 24 0.43 -4.69 -6.45
C LEU A 24 1.20 -5.46 -7.51
N ILE A 25 1.94 -4.76 -8.36
CA ILE A 25 2.71 -5.38 -9.45
C ILE A 25 4.06 -5.86 -8.96
N TYR A 26 4.78 -5.03 -8.19
CA TYR A 26 6.18 -5.26 -7.83
C TYR A 26 6.41 -5.48 -6.34
N GLY A 27 5.43 -5.20 -5.49
CA GLY A 27 5.57 -5.31 -4.04
C GLY A 27 6.04 -4.00 -3.39
N SER A 28 6.72 -4.12 -2.26
CA SER A 28 7.14 -2.95 -1.49
C SER A 28 8.12 -2.07 -2.24
N GLU A 29 8.20 -0.80 -1.86
CA GLU A 29 9.16 0.13 -2.46
C GLU A 29 10.60 -0.34 -2.30
N PHE A 30 10.93 -0.95 -1.17
CA PHE A 30 12.27 -1.49 -0.93
C PHE A 30 12.59 -2.59 -1.94
N LEU A 31 11.71 -3.57 -2.11
CA LEU A 31 11.92 -4.67 -3.04
C LEU A 31 11.98 -4.18 -4.49
N ASN A 32 11.10 -3.26 -4.84
CA ASN A 32 11.09 -2.68 -6.18
C ASN A 32 12.37 -1.91 -6.48
N ALA A 33 12.85 -1.10 -5.54
CA ALA A 33 14.10 -0.35 -5.70
C ALA A 33 15.30 -1.30 -5.81
N LEU A 34 15.34 -2.35 -5.01
CA LEU A 34 16.40 -3.35 -5.06
C LEU A 34 16.41 -4.08 -6.41
N ALA A 35 15.23 -4.51 -6.86
CA ALA A 35 15.10 -5.20 -8.15
C ALA A 35 15.49 -4.30 -9.33
N MET A 36 15.20 -3.02 -9.25
CA MET A 36 15.60 -2.04 -10.25
C MET A 36 17.14 -1.94 -10.32
N ARG A 37 17.79 -1.88 -9.17
CA ARG A 37 19.27 -1.85 -9.11
C ARG A 37 19.91 -3.10 -9.68
N LEU A 38 19.28 -4.25 -9.47
CA LEU A 38 19.77 -5.54 -9.95
C LEU A 38 19.34 -5.87 -11.37
N GLY A 39 18.52 -5.01 -11.99
CA GLY A 39 18.02 -5.22 -13.34
C GLY A 39 17.04 -6.39 -13.48
N CYS A 40 16.34 -6.75 -12.41
CA CYS A 40 15.44 -7.90 -12.38
C CYS A 40 13.98 -7.55 -12.01
N ARG A 41 13.56 -6.30 -12.22
CA ARG A 41 12.19 -5.87 -11.89
C ARG A 41 11.14 -6.70 -12.61
N ASP A 42 11.39 -7.11 -13.85
CA ASP A 42 10.45 -7.94 -14.60
C ASP A 42 10.20 -9.29 -13.91
N LYS A 43 11.24 -9.86 -13.30
CA LYS A 43 11.10 -11.10 -12.54
C LYS A 43 10.27 -10.90 -11.29
N LEU A 44 10.44 -9.76 -10.63
CA LEU A 44 9.68 -9.44 -9.42
C LEU A 44 8.18 -9.37 -9.71
N SER A 45 7.79 -8.84 -10.86
CA SER A 45 6.38 -8.74 -11.26
C SER A 45 5.70 -10.10 -11.47
N ARG A 46 6.47 -11.18 -11.59
CA ARG A 46 5.97 -12.54 -11.81
C ARG A 46 5.93 -13.39 -10.54
N ILE A 47 6.39 -12.85 -9.42
CA ILE A 47 6.48 -13.57 -8.16
C ILE A 47 5.25 -13.26 -7.30
N GLY A 48 4.60 -14.31 -6.79
CA GLY A 48 3.49 -14.18 -5.87
C GLY A 48 2.20 -13.70 -6.52
N LYS A 49 1.23 -13.39 -5.69
CA LYS A 49 -0.07 -12.86 -6.08
C LYS A 49 -0.29 -11.51 -5.42
N PRO A 50 -0.87 -10.53 -6.14
CA PRO A 50 -1.23 -9.27 -5.50
C PRO A 50 -2.28 -9.51 -4.42
N MET A 51 -2.10 -8.84 -3.29
CA MET A 51 -2.95 -9.00 -2.12
C MET A 51 -3.09 -7.66 -1.42
N ILE A 52 -4.32 -7.31 -1.07
CA ILE A 52 -4.61 -6.14 -0.25
C ILE A 52 -5.15 -6.63 1.08
N VAL A 53 -4.48 -6.29 2.16
CA VAL A 53 -4.91 -6.63 3.51
C VAL A 53 -5.74 -5.47 4.05
N VAL A 54 -7.00 -5.73 4.38
CA VAL A 54 -7.90 -4.74 4.94
C VAL A 54 -7.92 -4.89 6.45
N CYS A 55 -7.67 -3.81 7.17
CA CYS A 55 -7.59 -3.85 8.62
C CYS A 55 -8.29 -2.65 9.26
N THR A 56 -8.63 -2.81 10.54
CA THR A 56 -9.11 -1.72 11.39
C THR A 56 -7.98 -1.32 12.32
N ILE A 57 -7.79 -0.02 12.49
CA ILE A 57 -6.72 0.50 13.36
C ILE A 57 -7.36 1.29 14.48
N PRO A 58 -7.12 0.92 15.75
CA PRO A 58 -7.57 1.74 16.87
C PRO A 58 -6.99 3.15 16.76
N ILE A 59 -7.81 4.15 17.03
CA ILE A 59 -7.37 5.55 16.98
C ILE A 59 -6.18 5.79 17.92
N THR A 60 -6.14 5.07 19.03
CA THR A 60 -5.06 5.16 20.00
C THR A 60 -3.70 4.70 19.46
N ASP A 61 -3.68 3.90 18.39
CA ASP A 61 -2.45 3.44 17.77
C ASP A 61 -1.90 4.44 16.73
N ILE A 62 -2.68 5.47 16.42
CA ILE A 62 -2.30 6.50 15.44
C ILE A 62 -1.69 7.68 16.20
N SER A 63 -0.49 8.10 15.79
CA SER A 63 0.15 9.26 16.43
C SER A 63 -0.68 10.52 16.21
N SER A 64 -0.57 11.48 17.13
CA SER A 64 -1.38 12.69 17.11
C SER A 64 -1.19 13.53 15.85
N CYS A 65 0.00 13.56 15.28
CA CYS A 65 0.26 14.31 14.04
C CYS A 65 -0.50 13.69 12.84
N TRP A 66 -0.51 12.37 12.72
CA TRP A 66 -1.27 11.70 11.68
C TRP A 66 -2.77 11.87 11.89
N LEU A 67 -3.22 11.81 13.14
CA LEU A 67 -4.63 11.92 13.47
C LEU A 67 -5.19 13.29 13.12
N SER A 68 -4.42 14.36 13.40
CA SER A 68 -4.81 15.71 13.02
C SER A 68 -4.96 15.87 11.51
N ASP A 69 -4.02 15.33 10.75
CA ASP A 69 -4.07 15.36 9.29
C ASP A 69 -5.27 14.59 8.74
N LEU A 70 -5.57 13.44 9.34
CA LEU A 70 -6.74 12.64 8.96
C LEU A 70 -8.04 13.39 9.20
N GLU A 71 -8.16 14.08 10.33
CA GLU A 71 -9.36 14.87 10.63
C GLU A 71 -9.60 15.96 9.58
N GLN A 72 -8.54 16.64 9.16
CA GLN A 72 -8.63 17.64 8.11
C GLN A 72 -9.03 17.03 6.77
N ASP A 73 -8.43 15.90 6.41
CA ASP A 73 -8.74 15.22 5.16
C ASP A 73 -10.20 14.76 5.12
N ILE A 74 -10.72 14.23 6.23
CA ILE A 74 -12.11 13.80 6.33
C ILE A 74 -13.05 15.01 6.17
N LYS A 75 -12.75 16.12 6.84
CA LYS A 75 -13.54 17.36 6.70
C LYS A 75 -13.56 17.87 5.29
N ASN A 76 -12.43 17.77 4.58
CA ASN A 76 -12.28 18.24 3.21
C ASN A 76 -12.66 17.19 2.17
N ARG A 77 -13.10 15.99 2.60
CA ARG A 77 -13.44 14.86 1.74
C ARG A 77 -12.31 14.47 0.78
N ASN A 78 -11.07 14.55 1.26
CA ASN A 78 -9.87 14.30 0.47
C ASN A 78 -9.01 13.23 1.13
N THR A 79 -9.49 11.98 1.17
CA THR A 79 -8.82 10.87 1.84
C THR A 79 -8.05 9.94 0.91
N GLY A 80 -8.21 10.08 -0.42
CA GLY A 80 -7.68 9.13 -1.39
C GLY A 80 -6.17 8.97 -1.40
N ASN A 81 -5.43 10.06 -1.19
CA ASN A 81 -3.98 10.07 -1.28
C ASN A 81 -3.25 10.01 0.07
N ARG A 82 -3.99 9.85 1.15
CA ARG A 82 -3.39 9.85 2.48
C ARG A 82 -2.88 8.46 2.85
N SER A 83 -1.61 8.36 3.17
CA SER A 83 -1.03 7.19 3.82
C SER A 83 -0.67 7.54 5.26
N ILE A 84 -0.76 6.56 6.14
CA ILE A 84 -0.37 6.69 7.54
C ILE A 84 0.54 5.53 7.92
N ALA A 85 1.30 5.69 8.98
CA ALA A 85 2.15 4.63 9.49
C ALA A 85 1.79 4.29 10.93
N VAL A 86 1.80 3.00 11.24
CA VAL A 86 1.63 2.48 12.60
C VAL A 86 2.80 1.55 12.92
N ARG A 87 3.00 1.24 14.20
CA ARG A 87 4.08 0.34 14.60
C ARG A 87 3.83 -1.10 14.19
N SER A 88 2.60 -1.54 14.32
CA SER A 88 2.18 -2.88 13.97
C SER A 88 0.66 -2.94 13.83
N VAL A 89 0.18 -4.02 13.22
CA VAL A 89 -1.25 -4.32 13.13
C VAL A 89 -1.47 -5.65 13.81
N ALA A 90 -2.32 -5.68 14.84
CA ALA A 90 -2.65 -6.92 15.53
C ALA A 90 -3.44 -7.84 14.58
N PRO A 91 -3.18 -9.17 14.60
CA PRO A 91 -3.90 -10.09 13.73
C PRO A 91 -5.42 -10.00 13.84
N LYS A 92 -5.95 -9.75 15.04
CA LYS A 92 -7.40 -9.58 15.28
C LYS A 92 -7.99 -8.39 14.54
N ASN A 93 -7.18 -7.43 14.13
CA ASN A 93 -7.61 -6.23 13.41
C ASN A 93 -7.58 -6.39 11.90
N ILE A 94 -7.11 -7.52 11.40
CA ILE A 94 -7.21 -7.86 9.98
C ILE A 94 -8.63 -8.38 9.75
N VAL A 95 -9.40 -7.63 8.95
CA VAL A 95 -10.83 -7.92 8.76
C VAL A 95 -11.11 -8.57 7.42
N ASP A 96 -10.22 -8.40 6.43
CA ASP A 96 -10.39 -9.00 5.12
C ASP A 96 -9.07 -9.06 4.37
N ILE A 97 -9.00 -9.94 3.38
CA ILE A 97 -7.88 -10.02 2.44
C ILE A 97 -8.47 -10.08 1.04
N LEU A 98 -8.09 -9.12 0.20
CA LEU A 98 -8.56 -9.01 -1.16
C LEU A 98 -7.46 -9.48 -2.12
N TYR A 99 -7.85 -10.22 -3.16
CA TYR A 99 -6.95 -10.67 -4.22
C TYR A 99 -7.42 -10.04 -5.53
N PRO A 100 -6.96 -8.81 -5.86
CA PRO A 100 -7.42 -8.12 -7.05
C PRO A 100 -6.98 -8.85 -8.31
N THR A 101 -7.86 -8.87 -9.31
CA THR A 101 -7.63 -9.50 -10.61
C THR A 101 -7.84 -8.51 -11.76
N GLU A 102 -8.04 -7.24 -11.46
CA GLU A 102 -8.31 -6.19 -12.44
C GLU A 102 -7.08 -5.93 -13.31
N TYR A 103 -7.31 -5.24 -14.42
CA TYR A 103 -6.23 -4.66 -15.20
C TYR A 103 -5.86 -3.30 -14.62
N VAL A 104 -4.57 -3.06 -14.44
CA VAL A 104 -4.03 -1.80 -13.96
C VAL A 104 -2.91 -1.34 -14.87
N HIS A 105 -2.63 -0.03 -14.90
CA HIS A 105 -1.49 0.50 -15.62
C HIS A 105 -0.22 0.40 -14.78
N ASP A 106 0.84 -0.17 -15.38
CA ASP A 106 2.17 -0.15 -14.78
C ASP A 106 2.73 1.28 -14.88
N PRO A 107 3.09 1.93 -13.75
CA PRO A 107 3.57 3.31 -13.79
C PRO A 107 4.92 3.48 -14.49
N TYR A 108 5.67 2.41 -14.69
CA TYR A 108 6.98 2.47 -15.34
C TYR A 108 6.94 2.25 -16.85
N SER A 109 6.01 1.44 -17.33
CA SER A 109 5.88 1.11 -18.75
C SER A 109 4.61 1.65 -19.40
N TRP A 110 3.63 2.09 -18.60
CA TRP A 110 2.29 2.50 -19.00
C TRP A 110 1.48 1.39 -19.68
N CYS A 111 1.99 0.16 -19.67
CA CYS A 111 1.26 -0.99 -20.18
C CYS A 111 0.17 -1.41 -19.20
N LEU A 112 -0.91 -1.99 -19.72
CA LEU A 112 -1.92 -2.66 -18.91
C LEU A 112 -1.38 -3.99 -18.44
N VAL A 113 -1.50 -4.24 -17.14
CA VAL A 113 -1.09 -5.47 -16.49
C VAL A 113 -2.30 -6.08 -15.80
N LYS A 114 -2.56 -7.35 -16.04
CA LYS A 114 -3.61 -8.07 -15.32
C LYS A 114 -3.04 -8.57 -14.00
N LEU A 115 -3.71 -8.22 -12.90
CA LEU A 115 -3.37 -8.69 -11.56
C LEU A 115 -3.87 -10.13 -11.35
N GLY A 116 -3.13 -10.90 -10.61
CA GLY A 116 -3.52 -12.29 -10.27
C GLY A 116 -3.02 -13.36 -11.23
#